data_86bbfdc628278a0e939b71b2f26b8327
#
_entry.id   86bbfdc628278a0e939b71b2f26b8327
#
_cell.length_a   1.000
_cell.length_b   1.000
_cell.length_c   1.000
_cell.angle_alpha   90.00
_cell.angle_beta   90.00
_cell.angle_gamma   90.00
#
_symmetry.space_group_name_H-M   'P 1'
#
loop_
_entity.id
_entity.type
_entity.pdbx_description
1 polymer ?
#
loop_
_entity_poly.entity_id
_entity_poly.type
_entity_poly.pdbx_seq_one_letter_code
_entity_poly.pdbx_strand_id
1 'polypeptide(L)'
;EKIDPRQYPYIIENKRLTFVGEGWKSGLWSIMQFDPETHFVLPNTGDNLGWRPYDATEVKPGLVRLADPKREANKRFPAPGTILVLRHSTRDHAGIFIYHSTDTKLENLKLFHTCGLGILSQYSKNIAFNDVHIIPNAAKGRVLSGHDDGFHFMGCSGLLKIENCSWAGLMDDPINIHGTCSRIMEVLSPTRIKCKFMQDMSEGMEWGRPDEMIGFIEHNTMRTVATGKMNKFEALNKAEFIIELSAPLPAGVEAGYVIENLTCTPDAEIRNCHFGSCRARGLLVSTPGKVVIENNIFESSGSAILIAGDANAWYESGAVKDVLIRNNDFRYPCNSSIYQFCEAVISIDPEIPTPEQKYPYHRNIRIVDNTFHLFDYPILFARSVDGLTFSDNTLIRDTIYQPYHYRKEGITLEACKSVVISNNKIEGDVLGRTVKFDRMKSSDIKISKNPFFRKLK
;
A
#
# COMPACT_ATOMS: atom_id res chain seq x y z
N GLU A 1 -0.64 31.73 0.94
CA GLU A 1 -1.72 31.11 0.16
C GLU A 1 -3.01 31.93 0.27
N LYS A 2 -3.78 31.99 -0.80
CA LYS A 2 -5.08 32.67 -0.81
C LYS A 2 -6.19 31.62 -0.71
N ILE A 3 -6.92 31.62 0.39
CA ILE A 3 -8.03 30.73 0.66
C ILE A 3 -9.33 31.54 0.58
N ASP A 4 -10.31 31.13 -0.21
CA ASP A 4 -11.64 31.73 -0.14
C ASP A 4 -12.39 31.14 1.07
N PRO A 5 -12.57 31.89 2.16
CA PRO A 5 -13.20 31.39 3.38
C PRO A 5 -14.69 31.07 3.23
N ARG A 6 -15.30 31.45 2.11
CA ARG A 6 -16.69 31.10 1.82
C ARG A 6 -16.81 29.70 1.23
N GLN A 7 -15.78 29.26 0.48
CA GLN A 7 -15.72 27.91 -0.08
C GLN A 7 -15.05 26.93 0.88
N TYR A 8 -14.02 27.42 1.60
CA TYR A 8 -13.16 26.61 2.48
C TYR A 8 -13.04 27.31 3.84
N PRO A 9 -14.07 27.21 4.69
CA PRO A 9 -14.07 27.86 6.00
C PRO A 9 -12.89 27.35 6.85
N TYR A 10 -12.18 28.27 7.47
CA TYR A 10 -11.08 27.96 8.38
C TYR A 10 -11.05 28.94 9.56
N ILE A 11 -10.38 28.52 10.60
CA ILE A 11 -10.00 29.35 11.75
C ILE A 11 -8.51 29.17 12.03
N ILE A 12 -7.92 30.13 12.70
CA ILE A 12 -6.55 30.01 13.22
C ILE A 12 -6.64 29.99 14.74
N GLU A 13 -6.39 28.82 15.32
CA GLU A 13 -6.35 28.61 16.76
C GLU A 13 -4.94 28.20 17.20
N ASN A 14 -4.38 28.85 18.21
CA ASN A 14 -3.03 28.56 18.71
C ASN A 14 -1.95 28.51 17.61
N LYS A 15 -2.03 29.43 16.67
CA LYS A 15 -1.19 29.47 15.46
C LYS A 15 -1.34 28.22 14.53
N ARG A 16 -2.47 27.52 14.59
CA ARG A 16 -2.76 26.38 13.72
C ARG A 16 -3.89 26.71 12.77
N LEU A 17 -3.70 26.38 11.50
CA LEU A 17 -4.77 26.43 10.51
C LEU A 17 -5.68 25.21 10.73
N THR A 18 -6.94 25.48 11.01
CA THR A 18 -7.98 24.47 11.24
C THR A 18 -9.11 24.70 10.25
N PHE A 19 -9.44 23.68 9.47
CA PHE A 19 -10.61 23.69 8.62
C PHE A 19 -11.85 23.41 9.46
N VAL A 20 -12.95 24.06 9.11
CA VAL A 20 -14.23 23.92 9.80
C VAL A 20 -15.34 23.65 8.81
N GLY A 21 -16.28 22.80 9.18
CA GLY A 21 -17.50 22.51 8.45
C GLY A 21 -18.65 22.30 9.40
N GLU A 22 -19.83 22.01 8.89
CA GLU A 22 -20.99 21.71 9.71
C GLU A 22 -20.73 20.45 10.55
N GLY A 23 -20.67 20.62 11.86
CA GLY A 23 -20.45 19.53 12.79
C GLY A 23 -19.03 18.96 12.89
N TRP A 24 -18.02 19.54 12.20
CA TRP A 24 -16.64 19.05 12.29
C TRP A 24 -15.57 20.16 12.27
N LYS A 25 -14.42 19.84 12.83
CA LYS A 25 -13.17 20.60 12.76
C LYS A 25 -12.01 19.65 12.53
N SER A 26 -11.07 20.01 11.64
CA SER A 26 -9.84 19.26 11.43
C SER A 26 -8.66 20.18 11.12
N GLY A 27 -7.56 20.01 11.84
CA GLY A 27 -6.34 20.76 11.59
C GLY A 27 -5.70 20.39 10.25
N LEU A 28 -4.94 21.32 9.68
CA LEU A 28 -4.08 20.99 8.54
C LEU A 28 -3.03 19.98 8.98
N TRP A 29 -3.06 18.81 8.35
CA TRP A 29 -2.17 17.69 8.68
C TRP A 29 -0.94 17.64 7.77
N SER A 30 -1.13 17.71 6.45
CA SER A 30 -0.04 17.67 5.47
C SER A 30 -0.39 18.43 4.20
N ILE A 31 0.60 18.66 3.35
CA ILE A 31 0.42 19.31 2.05
C ILE A 31 1.01 18.42 0.97
N MET A 32 0.21 18.11 -0.03
CA MET A 32 0.66 17.44 -1.26
C MET A 32 0.91 18.48 -2.34
N GLN A 33 1.89 18.23 -3.20
CA GLN A 33 2.24 19.07 -4.33
C GLN A 33 1.91 18.38 -5.65
N PHE A 34 1.21 19.09 -6.53
CA PHE A 34 0.86 18.61 -7.86
C PHE A 34 1.44 19.53 -8.91
N ASP A 35 1.87 18.92 -9.99
CA ASP A 35 2.25 19.62 -11.21
C ASP A 35 1.00 20.28 -11.84
N PRO A 36 1.05 21.58 -12.18
CA PRO A 36 -0.12 22.30 -12.70
C PRO A 36 -0.54 21.89 -14.12
N GLU A 37 0.35 21.26 -14.90
CA GLU A 37 0.07 20.87 -16.29
C GLU A 37 -0.40 19.42 -16.37
N THR A 38 0.31 18.51 -15.69
CA THR A 38 0.02 17.08 -15.74
C THR A 38 -0.97 16.63 -14.67
N HIS A 39 -1.14 17.40 -13.60
CA HIS A 39 -1.85 17.05 -12.39
C HIS A 39 -1.29 15.81 -11.67
N PHE A 40 -0.03 15.50 -11.91
CA PHE A 40 0.67 14.44 -11.19
C PHE A 40 1.23 14.95 -9.87
N VAL A 41 1.28 14.06 -8.88
CA VAL A 41 2.03 14.33 -7.65
C VAL A 41 3.49 14.53 -8.00
N LEU A 42 4.06 15.65 -7.59
CA LEU A 42 5.45 16.00 -7.92
C LEU A 42 6.43 15.03 -7.24
N PRO A 43 7.36 14.44 -8.01
CA PRO A 43 8.39 13.56 -7.47
C PRO A 43 9.27 14.28 -6.44
N ASN A 44 9.79 13.53 -5.47
CA ASN A 44 10.71 14.03 -4.44
C ASN A 44 10.13 15.16 -3.56
N THR A 45 8.84 15.26 -3.41
CA THR A 45 8.20 16.28 -2.57
C THR A 45 7.75 15.75 -1.21
N GLY A 46 7.27 14.51 -1.14
CA GLY A 46 6.72 13.93 0.08
C GLY A 46 5.50 14.69 0.60
N ASP A 47 5.11 14.41 1.82
CA ASP A 47 4.10 15.19 2.53
C ASP A 47 4.75 16.44 3.13
N ASN A 48 4.75 17.52 2.39
CA ASN A 48 5.32 18.78 2.87
C ASN A 48 4.51 19.34 4.02
N LEU A 49 5.20 19.93 4.97
CA LEU A 49 4.65 20.48 6.22
C LEU A 49 3.92 19.42 7.09
N GLY A 50 3.91 18.14 6.72
CA GLY A 50 3.37 17.07 7.52
C GLY A 50 4.17 16.81 8.79
N TRP A 51 3.52 16.29 9.83
CA TRP A 51 4.10 15.84 11.10
C TRP A 51 4.84 16.89 11.94
N ARG A 52 5.02 18.13 11.46
CA ARG A 52 5.73 19.21 12.19
C ARG A 52 4.84 20.40 12.42
N PRO A 53 4.94 21.03 13.58
CA PRO A 53 4.24 22.26 13.87
C PRO A 53 4.74 23.40 12.96
N TYR A 54 3.83 24.03 12.27
CA TYR A 54 4.03 25.30 11.58
C TYR A 54 3.13 26.36 12.22
N ASP A 55 3.57 27.61 12.17
CA ASP A 55 2.79 28.74 12.63
C ASP A 55 1.94 29.29 11.48
N ALA A 56 0.64 29.28 11.66
CA ALA A 56 -0.30 29.93 10.75
C ALA A 56 -0.61 31.34 11.26
N THR A 57 -0.56 32.30 10.36
CA THR A 57 -0.94 33.70 10.66
C THR A 57 -1.78 34.24 9.52
N GLU A 58 -2.96 34.74 9.82
CA GLU A 58 -3.75 35.47 8.82
C GLU A 58 -3.15 36.85 8.60
N VAL A 59 -2.69 37.12 7.38
CA VAL A 59 -2.07 38.37 6.97
C VAL A 59 -3.15 39.40 6.64
N LYS A 60 -4.21 38.95 6.01
CA LYS A 60 -5.46 39.65 5.72
C LYS A 60 -6.54 38.62 5.43
N PRO A 61 -7.83 38.95 5.45
CA PRO A 61 -8.91 37.99 5.23
C PRO A 61 -8.67 37.11 4.00
N GLY A 62 -8.61 35.78 4.20
CA GLY A 62 -8.35 34.80 3.19
C GLY A 62 -6.88 34.68 2.72
N LEU A 63 -5.93 35.37 3.33
CA LEU A 63 -4.51 35.24 3.05
C LEU A 63 -3.75 34.76 4.29
N VAL A 64 -3.39 33.48 4.30
CA VAL A 64 -2.71 32.83 5.42
C VAL A 64 -1.24 32.62 5.10
N ARG A 65 -0.36 33.02 6.02
CA ARG A 65 1.06 32.66 6.03
C ARG A 65 1.24 31.41 6.87
N LEU A 66 1.85 30.38 6.28
CA LEU A 66 2.32 29.20 6.99
C LEU A 66 3.84 29.29 7.12
N ALA A 67 4.35 29.29 8.35
CA ALA A 67 5.77 29.37 8.64
C ALA A 67 6.20 28.17 9.50
N ASP A 68 7.31 27.55 9.14
CA ASP A 68 7.98 26.55 9.97
C ASP A 68 9.26 27.18 10.54
N PRO A 69 9.27 27.60 11.80
CA PRO A 69 10.42 28.27 12.41
C PRO A 69 11.67 27.38 12.54
N LYS A 70 11.55 26.08 12.31
CA LYS A 70 12.68 25.12 12.37
C LYS A 70 13.23 24.72 10.99
N ARG A 71 12.76 25.37 9.93
CA ARG A 71 12.92 24.88 8.56
C ARG A 71 13.96 25.60 7.70
N GLU A 72 14.88 26.33 8.24
CA GLU A 72 16.00 26.90 7.46
C GLU A 72 16.81 25.84 6.68
N ALA A 73 16.69 24.56 7.05
CA ALA A 73 17.45 23.46 6.45
C ALA A 73 16.71 22.68 5.35
N ASN A 74 15.40 22.84 5.15
CA ASN A 74 14.66 22.01 4.20
C ASN A 74 14.29 22.79 2.94
N LYS A 75 15.09 22.61 1.89
CA LYS A 75 15.02 23.29 0.57
C LYS A 75 13.82 22.89 -0.31
N ARG A 76 12.76 22.30 0.24
CA ARG A 76 11.63 21.77 -0.56
C ARG A 76 10.38 22.64 -0.48
N PHE A 77 10.54 23.94 -0.58
CA PHE A 77 9.40 24.82 -0.75
C PHE A 77 8.79 24.63 -2.12
N PRO A 78 7.44 24.63 -2.21
CA PRO A 78 6.77 24.61 -3.51
C PRO A 78 7.22 25.81 -4.38
N ALA A 79 7.49 25.54 -5.64
CA ALA A 79 7.73 26.61 -6.59
C ALA A 79 6.43 27.40 -6.83
N PRO A 80 6.51 28.71 -7.13
CA PRO A 80 5.34 29.48 -7.56
C PRO A 80 4.66 28.81 -8.76
N GLY A 81 3.33 28.67 -8.72
CA GLY A 81 2.54 27.98 -9.74
C GLY A 81 2.20 26.53 -9.40
N THR A 82 2.92 25.88 -8.47
CA THR A 82 2.59 24.53 -7.99
C THR A 82 1.19 24.49 -7.38
N ILE A 83 0.43 23.47 -7.70
CA ILE A 83 -0.86 23.23 -7.03
C ILE A 83 -0.61 22.57 -5.68
N LEU A 84 -1.12 23.19 -4.62
CA LEU A 84 -1.02 22.70 -3.25
C LEU A 84 -2.37 22.15 -2.79
N VAL A 85 -2.36 20.90 -2.32
CA VAL A 85 -3.50 20.30 -1.66
C VAL A 85 -3.26 20.30 -0.16
N LEU A 86 -4.08 21.08 0.55
CA LEU A 86 -4.04 21.19 2.01
C LEU A 86 -4.88 20.06 2.61
N ARG A 87 -4.22 19.09 3.19
CA ARG A 87 -4.85 17.86 3.67
C ARG A 87 -5.22 17.99 5.15
N HIS A 88 -6.46 17.70 5.49
CA HIS A 88 -6.90 17.47 6.87
C HIS A 88 -6.85 15.97 7.22
N SER A 89 -7.03 15.62 8.49
CA SER A 89 -6.91 14.24 9.00
C SER A 89 -8.25 13.50 9.13
N THR A 90 -9.37 14.13 8.79
CA THR A 90 -10.70 13.52 8.96
C THR A 90 -10.98 12.50 7.87
N ARG A 91 -11.35 11.28 8.29
CA ARG A 91 -11.75 10.15 7.44
C ARG A 91 -13.15 9.75 7.84
N ASP A 92 -14.18 10.29 7.17
CA ASP A 92 -15.54 10.12 7.65
C ASP A 92 -16.15 8.78 7.22
N HIS A 93 -16.35 8.60 5.92
CA HIS A 93 -17.11 7.46 5.39
C HIS A 93 -16.54 6.97 4.07
N ALA A 94 -16.66 5.66 3.82
CA ALA A 94 -16.45 5.11 2.49
C ALA A 94 -17.51 5.66 1.51
N GLY A 95 -17.12 5.87 0.25
CA GLY A 95 -18.05 6.26 -0.80
C GLY A 95 -19.08 5.17 -1.08
N ILE A 96 -18.62 3.90 -1.10
CA ILE A 96 -19.48 2.71 -1.19
C ILE A 96 -18.96 1.69 -0.17
N PHE A 97 -19.86 1.06 0.58
CA PHE A 97 -19.52 0.01 1.53
C PHE A 97 -20.21 -1.31 1.14
N ILE A 98 -19.41 -2.33 0.83
CA ILE A 98 -19.85 -3.70 0.50
C ILE A 98 -19.48 -4.58 1.68
N TYR A 99 -20.49 -5.04 2.42
CA TYR A 99 -20.30 -5.77 3.67
C TYR A 99 -21.08 -7.07 3.66
N HIS A 100 -20.44 -8.18 4.00
CA HIS A 100 -21.01 -9.54 4.05
C HIS A 100 -21.82 -9.91 2.79
N SER A 101 -21.38 -9.43 1.64
CA SER A 101 -22.06 -9.61 0.36
C SER A 101 -21.38 -10.71 -0.47
N THR A 102 -22.14 -11.38 -1.30
CA THR A 102 -21.62 -12.42 -2.21
C THR A 102 -22.04 -12.10 -3.63
N ASP A 103 -21.13 -12.39 -4.58
CA ASP A 103 -21.36 -12.23 -6.03
C ASP A 103 -21.77 -10.78 -6.41
N THR A 104 -21.09 -9.80 -5.80
CA THR A 104 -21.38 -8.37 -6.03
C THR A 104 -20.62 -7.87 -7.25
N LYS A 105 -21.33 -7.17 -8.13
CA LYS A 105 -20.74 -6.58 -9.33
C LYS A 105 -21.06 -5.08 -9.41
N LEU A 106 -20.03 -4.27 -9.64
CA LEU A 106 -20.18 -2.84 -9.96
C LEU A 106 -19.65 -2.58 -11.37
N GLU A 107 -20.43 -1.87 -12.18
CA GLU A 107 -20.08 -1.56 -13.57
C GLU A 107 -20.45 -0.13 -13.95
N ASN A 108 -19.63 0.47 -14.83
CA ASN A 108 -19.88 1.80 -15.40
C ASN A 108 -20.09 2.89 -14.33
N LEU A 109 -19.19 2.98 -13.36
CA LEU A 109 -19.29 3.97 -12.29
C LEU A 109 -18.14 4.98 -12.34
N LYS A 110 -18.46 6.24 -12.05
CA LYS A 110 -17.47 7.30 -11.83
C LYS A 110 -17.69 7.96 -10.48
N LEU A 111 -16.71 7.85 -9.60
CA LEU A 111 -16.67 8.53 -8.32
C LEU A 111 -15.67 9.70 -8.45
N PHE A 112 -16.16 10.92 -8.28
CA PHE A 112 -15.33 12.12 -8.46
C PHE A 112 -14.76 12.67 -7.15
N HIS A 113 -15.31 12.24 -6.02
CA HIS A 113 -14.80 12.61 -4.71
C HIS A 113 -15.38 11.73 -3.61
N THR A 114 -14.48 11.21 -2.73
CA THR A 114 -14.85 10.43 -1.56
C THR A 114 -14.21 11.02 -0.32
N CYS A 115 -14.93 11.04 0.81
CA CYS A 115 -14.47 11.66 2.06
C CYS A 115 -13.53 10.77 2.87
N GLY A 116 -13.49 9.49 2.56
CA GLY A 116 -12.61 8.47 3.12
C GLY A 116 -12.25 7.47 2.04
N LEU A 117 -12.32 6.18 2.34
CA LEU A 117 -12.13 5.11 1.36
C LEU A 117 -13.12 5.24 0.20
N GLY A 118 -12.69 4.97 -1.02
CA GLY A 118 -13.53 5.01 -2.21
C GLY A 118 -14.61 3.94 -2.16
N ILE A 119 -14.20 2.68 -2.29
CA ILE A 119 -15.07 1.50 -2.17
C ILE A 119 -14.42 0.55 -1.17
N LEU A 120 -15.07 0.38 -0.02
CA LEU A 120 -14.65 -0.55 1.01
C LEU A 120 -15.44 -1.86 0.88
N SER A 121 -14.74 -2.97 0.71
CA SER A 121 -15.34 -4.32 0.72
C SER A 121 -14.80 -5.11 1.92
N GLN A 122 -15.68 -5.53 2.81
CA GLN A 122 -15.30 -6.30 4.00
C GLN A 122 -16.08 -7.61 4.07
N TYR A 123 -15.39 -8.71 4.40
CA TYR A 123 -15.97 -10.03 4.60
C TYR A 123 -16.92 -10.46 3.48
N SER A 124 -16.63 -10.02 2.28
CA SER A 124 -17.46 -10.26 1.10
C SER A 124 -16.77 -11.26 0.18
N LYS A 125 -17.56 -11.95 -0.62
CA LYS A 125 -17.07 -13.04 -1.48
C LYS A 125 -17.41 -12.78 -2.94
N ASN A 126 -16.46 -13.03 -3.85
CA ASN A 126 -16.64 -12.88 -5.29
C ASN A 126 -17.09 -11.46 -5.66
N ILE A 127 -16.16 -10.52 -5.64
CA ILE A 127 -16.41 -9.11 -5.98
C ILE A 127 -15.85 -8.82 -7.37
N ALA A 128 -16.65 -8.24 -8.23
CA ALA A 128 -16.25 -7.84 -9.58
C ALA A 128 -16.49 -6.36 -9.84
N PHE A 129 -15.45 -5.64 -10.26
CA PHE A 129 -15.53 -4.26 -10.70
C PHE A 129 -15.09 -4.16 -12.16
N ASN A 130 -15.93 -3.57 -13.00
CA ASN A 130 -15.62 -3.37 -14.40
C ASN A 130 -16.02 -1.96 -14.84
N ASP A 131 -15.07 -1.22 -15.43
CA ASP A 131 -15.29 0.17 -15.83
C ASP A 131 -15.73 1.05 -14.64
N VAL A 132 -15.01 0.94 -13.51
CA VAL A 132 -15.23 1.72 -12.29
C VAL A 132 -14.05 2.66 -12.11
N HIS A 133 -14.31 3.96 -12.03
CA HIS A 133 -13.28 4.98 -12.01
C HIS A 133 -13.40 5.86 -10.76
N ILE A 134 -12.28 6.05 -10.06
CA ILE A 134 -12.16 7.05 -8.99
C ILE A 134 -11.13 8.08 -9.45
N ILE A 135 -11.62 9.15 -10.07
CA ILE A 135 -10.80 10.13 -10.78
C ILE A 135 -11.26 11.56 -10.47
N PRO A 136 -10.36 12.56 -10.53
CA PRO A 136 -10.73 13.94 -10.32
C PRO A 136 -11.79 14.44 -11.30
N ASN A 137 -12.67 15.33 -10.86
CA ASN A 137 -13.60 16.02 -11.73
C ASN A 137 -12.88 17.14 -12.51
N ALA A 138 -12.31 16.79 -13.65
CA ALA A 138 -11.55 17.72 -14.48
C ALA A 138 -12.39 18.94 -14.94
N ALA A 139 -13.71 18.77 -15.20
CA ALA A 139 -14.59 19.87 -15.57
C ALA A 139 -14.73 20.93 -14.46
N LYS A 140 -14.37 20.59 -13.21
CA LYS A 140 -14.35 21.52 -12.09
C LYS A 140 -12.91 21.91 -11.68
N GLY A 141 -11.90 21.58 -12.50
CA GLY A 141 -10.49 21.88 -12.22
C GLY A 141 -9.94 21.19 -10.96
N ARG A 142 -10.48 20.05 -10.58
CA ARG A 142 -10.02 19.30 -9.40
C ARG A 142 -8.85 18.41 -9.74
N VAL A 143 -7.91 18.26 -8.79
CA VAL A 143 -6.77 17.34 -8.87
C VAL A 143 -6.92 16.13 -7.92
N LEU A 144 -7.94 16.14 -7.06
CA LEU A 144 -8.23 15.06 -6.11
C LEU A 144 -9.55 14.38 -6.41
N SER A 145 -9.60 13.07 -6.12
CA SER A 145 -10.78 12.21 -6.23
C SER A 145 -11.15 11.50 -4.93
N GLY A 146 -10.27 11.41 -3.96
CA GLY A 146 -10.55 10.76 -2.69
C GLY A 146 -9.51 11.07 -1.61
N HIS A 147 -9.94 10.90 -0.35
CA HIS A 147 -9.11 11.18 0.82
C HIS A 147 -8.21 9.98 1.19
N ASP A 148 -8.64 8.76 0.91
CA ASP A 148 -7.94 7.51 1.25
C ASP A 148 -7.84 6.58 0.03
N ASP A 149 -7.79 5.25 0.27
CA ASP A 149 -7.69 4.24 -0.79
C ASP A 149 -8.87 4.27 -1.75
N GLY A 150 -8.61 3.88 -2.99
CA GLY A 150 -9.63 3.72 -3.99
C GLY A 150 -10.53 2.51 -3.73
N PHE A 151 -10.01 1.31 -3.97
CA PHE A 151 -10.67 0.05 -3.64
C PHE A 151 -9.93 -0.63 -2.49
N HIS A 152 -10.63 -0.85 -1.39
CA HIS A 152 -10.08 -1.46 -0.20
C HIS A 152 -10.81 -2.76 0.11
N PHE A 153 -10.09 -3.89 0.04
CA PHE A 153 -10.63 -5.23 0.28
C PHE A 153 -10.02 -5.81 1.56
N MET A 154 -10.80 -5.92 2.60
CA MET A 154 -10.38 -6.42 3.89
C MET A 154 -11.13 -7.70 4.27
N GLY A 155 -10.41 -8.80 4.48
CA GLY A 155 -11.02 -10.07 4.89
C GLY A 155 -12.01 -10.64 3.86
N CYS A 156 -11.83 -10.35 2.58
CA CYS A 156 -12.64 -10.89 1.51
C CYS A 156 -12.25 -12.34 1.16
N SER A 157 -13.03 -13.01 0.34
CA SER A 157 -12.79 -14.39 -0.10
C SER A 157 -13.28 -14.62 -1.54
N GLY A 158 -12.99 -15.79 -2.08
CA GLY A 158 -13.30 -16.11 -3.48
C GLY A 158 -12.46 -15.29 -4.46
N LEU A 159 -13.05 -14.82 -5.54
CA LEU A 159 -12.35 -14.05 -6.58
C LEU A 159 -12.66 -12.55 -6.50
N LEU A 160 -11.62 -11.74 -6.43
CA LEU A 160 -11.68 -10.30 -6.70
C LEU A 160 -11.30 -10.07 -8.17
N LYS A 161 -12.25 -9.61 -8.97
CA LYS A 161 -12.04 -9.37 -10.40
C LYS A 161 -12.15 -7.89 -10.70
N ILE A 162 -11.04 -7.25 -11.12
CA ILE A 162 -10.95 -5.81 -11.34
C ILE A 162 -10.48 -5.59 -12.77
N GLU A 163 -11.35 -5.06 -13.61
CA GLU A 163 -11.07 -4.88 -15.04
C GLU A 163 -11.46 -3.48 -15.53
N ASN A 164 -10.66 -2.91 -16.43
CA ASN A 164 -10.96 -1.64 -17.12
C ASN A 164 -11.20 -0.46 -16.15
N CYS A 165 -10.61 -0.51 -14.94
CA CYS A 165 -10.78 0.50 -13.91
C CYS A 165 -9.66 1.54 -13.94
N SER A 166 -9.89 2.71 -13.35
CA SER A 166 -8.84 3.73 -13.23
C SER A 166 -8.93 4.56 -11.95
N TRP A 167 -7.77 5.00 -11.50
CA TRP A 167 -7.61 5.85 -10.31
C TRP A 167 -6.63 6.98 -10.61
N ALA A 168 -6.90 8.16 -10.08
CA ALA A 168 -5.97 9.28 -10.05
C ALA A 168 -6.36 10.25 -8.94
N GLY A 169 -5.39 10.94 -8.37
CA GLY A 169 -5.64 11.98 -7.38
C GLY A 169 -6.19 11.46 -6.04
N LEU A 170 -5.90 10.23 -5.67
CA LEU A 170 -6.17 9.71 -4.33
C LEU A 170 -5.09 10.18 -3.35
N MET A 171 -5.45 10.31 -2.09
CA MET A 171 -4.48 10.61 -1.02
C MET A 171 -3.88 9.35 -0.40
N ASP A 172 -4.21 8.16 -0.91
CA ASP A 172 -3.61 6.87 -0.56
C ASP A 172 -3.64 5.91 -1.76
N ASP A 173 -3.67 4.59 -1.55
CA ASP A 173 -3.50 3.58 -2.59
C ASP A 173 -4.74 3.43 -3.50
N PRO A 174 -4.59 3.31 -4.80
CA PRO A 174 -5.67 2.88 -5.71
C PRO A 174 -6.34 1.58 -5.33
N ILE A 175 -5.56 0.56 -4.94
CA ILE A 175 -6.08 -0.73 -4.48
C ILE A 175 -5.27 -1.20 -3.26
N ASN A 176 -5.98 -1.69 -2.23
CA ASN A 176 -5.40 -2.42 -1.11
C ASN A 176 -6.18 -3.73 -0.88
N ILE A 177 -5.46 -4.87 -0.84
CA ILE A 177 -6.04 -6.21 -0.64
C ILE A 177 -5.30 -6.88 0.52
N HIS A 178 -5.99 -7.10 1.64
CA HIS A 178 -5.38 -7.72 2.81
C HIS A 178 -6.39 -8.43 3.73
N GLY A 179 -5.90 -9.27 4.62
CA GLY A 179 -6.59 -9.71 5.82
C GLY A 179 -6.22 -8.85 7.03
N THR A 180 -6.69 -9.22 8.23
CA THR A 180 -6.36 -8.50 9.46
C THR A 180 -5.74 -9.43 10.48
N CYS A 181 -4.54 -9.09 10.93
CA CYS A 181 -3.90 -9.71 12.08
C CYS A 181 -4.45 -9.15 13.39
N SER A 182 -4.48 -9.99 14.43
CA SER A 182 -4.81 -9.58 15.80
C SER A 182 -3.87 -10.26 16.78
N ARG A 183 -3.54 -9.60 17.90
CA ARG A 183 -2.60 -10.13 18.88
C ARG A 183 -3.31 -10.92 19.98
N ILE A 184 -2.76 -12.07 20.34
CA ILE A 184 -3.16 -12.83 21.52
C ILE A 184 -2.67 -12.07 22.76
N MET A 185 -3.58 -11.60 23.58
CA MET A 185 -3.27 -10.88 24.81
C MET A 185 -3.19 -11.81 26.01
N GLU A 186 -4.01 -12.88 26.02
CA GLU A 186 -4.09 -13.83 27.11
C GLU A 186 -4.60 -15.20 26.64
N VAL A 187 -4.10 -16.27 27.21
CA VAL A 187 -4.61 -17.63 27.06
C VAL A 187 -5.53 -17.93 28.26
N LEU A 188 -6.85 -17.90 28.04
CA LEU A 188 -7.84 -18.04 29.11
C LEU A 188 -8.08 -19.49 29.51
N SER A 189 -7.96 -20.41 28.57
CA SER A 189 -8.09 -21.85 28.76
C SER A 189 -7.42 -22.61 27.61
N PRO A 190 -7.33 -23.93 27.64
CA PRO A 190 -6.76 -24.69 26.52
C PRO A 190 -7.40 -24.42 25.16
N THR A 191 -8.66 -23.96 25.11
CA THR A 191 -9.38 -23.68 23.87
C THR A 191 -9.81 -22.21 23.71
N ARG A 192 -9.51 -21.33 24.65
CA ARG A 192 -9.98 -19.94 24.61
C ARG A 192 -8.83 -18.97 24.73
N ILE A 193 -8.75 -18.03 23.79
CA ILE A 193 -7.77 -16.96 23.76
C ILE A 193 -8.46 -15.60 23.71
N LYS A 194 -7.93 -14.63 24.48
CA LYS A 194 -8.33 -13.23 24.40
C LYS A 194 -7.41 -12.53 23.41
N CYS A 195 -7.98 -11.88 22.44
CA CYS A 195 -7.28 -11.17 21.36
C CYS A 195 -7.62 -9.68 21.34
N LYS A 196 -6.78 -8.90 20.68
CA LYS A 196 -6.96 -7.45 20.52
C LYS A 196 -6.61 -7.03 19.09
N PHE A 197 -7.45 -6.15 18.52
CA PHE A 197 -7.09 -5.36 17.36
C PHE A 197 -5.99 -4.37 17.76
N MET A 198 -4.91 -4.35 17.02
CA MET A 198 -3.75 -3.52 17.36
C MET A 198 -3.77 -2.17 16.61
N GLN A 199 -4.67 -2.05 15.65
CA GLN A 199 -4.97 -0.80 14.94
C GLN A 199 -6.41 -0.40 15.22
N ASP A 200 -6.63 0.87 15.58
CA ASP A 200 -7.94 1.43 15.89
C ASP A 200 -8.89 1.43 14.67
N MET A 201 -8.33 1.51 13.46
CA MET A 201 -9.10 1.39 12.21
C MET A 201 -9.73 0.01 12.00
N SER A 202 -9.25 -1.01 12.68
CA SER A 202 -9.81 -2.37 12.64
C SER A 202 -10.79 -2.66 13.80
N GLU A 203 -10.96 -1.71 14.71
CA GLU A 203 -11.84 -1.91 15.87
C GLU A 203 -13.32 -2.02 15.49
N GLY A 204 -14.05 -2.86 16.19
CA GLY A 204 -15.52 -3.02 16.04
C GLY A 204 -15.96 -3.95 14.93
N MET A 205 -15.04 -4.58 14.20
CA MET A 205 -15.43 -5.57 13.19
C MET A 205 -15.56 -6.99 13.74
N GLU A 206 -16.32 -7.84 13.06
CA GLU A 206 -16.34 -9.28 13.27
C GLU A 206 -15.07 -9.89 12.66
N TRP A 207 -14.10 -10.29 13.49
CA TRP A 207 -12.81 -10.76 13.00
C TRP A 207 -12.87 -12.11 12.27
N GLY A 208 -13.82 -12.95 12.60
CA GLY A 208 -13.99 -14.26 11.98
C GLY A 208 -15.23 -14.98 12.46
N ARG A 209 -15.52 -16.15 11.87
CA ARG A 209 -16.73 -16.93 12.06
C ARG A 209 -16.43 -18.38 12.42
N PRO A 210 -17.39 -19.11 13.01
CA PRO A 210 -17.27 -20.54 13.23
C PRO A 210 -16.84 -21.28 11.96
N ASP A 211 -16.02 -22.29 12.13
CA ASP A 211 -15.44 -23.14 11.08
C ASP A 211 -14.31 -22.52 10.27
N GLU A 212 -13.98 -21.23 10.43
CA GLU A 212 -12.85 -20.61 9.75
C GLU A 212 -11.51 -21.04 10.35
N MET A 213 -10.50 -21.12 9.47
CA MET A 213 -9.14 -21.53 9.83
C MET A 213 -8.34 -20.31 10.31
N ILE A 214 -7.60 -20.52 11.38
CA ILE A 214 -6.72 -19.51 12.00
C ILE A 214 -5.27 -19.96 11.83
N GLY A 215 -4.40 -19.04 11.40
CA GLY A 215 -2.96 -19.16 11.48
C GLY A 215 -2.44 -18.51 12.76
N PHE A 216 -1.52 -19.18 13.45
CA PHE A 216 -0.79 -18.61 14.60
C PHE A 216 0.60 -18.19 14.15
N ILE A 217 0.92 -16.90 14.29
CA ILE A 217 2.12 -16.26 13.75
C ILE A 217 3.04 -15.84 14.90
N GLU A 218 4.30 -16.21 14.81
CA GLU A 218 5.37 -15.61 15.64
C GLU A 218 5.76 -14.28 14.99
N HIS A 219 5.51 -13.16 15.67
CA HIS A 219 5.52 -11.82 15.07
C HIS A 219 6.91 -11.30 14.65
N ASN A 220 8.01 -11.77 15.26
CA ASN A 220 9.35 -11.30 14.88
C ASN A 220 9.83 -11.86 13.54
N THR A 221 9.46 -13.09 13.23
CA THR A 221 9.79 -13.77 11.97
C THR A 221 8.63 -13.81 10.98
N MET A 222 7.45 -13.43 11.41
CA MET A 222 6.19 -13.55 10.65
C MET A 222 5.87 -14.99 10.21
N ARG A 223 6.44 -15.97 10.91
CA ARG A 223 6.24 -17.39 10.58
C ARG A 223 4.93 -17.90 11.17
N THR A 224 4.10 -18.50 10.33
CA THR A 224 2.96 -19.31 10.79
C THR A 224 3.51 -20.59 11.41
N VAL A 225 3.39 -20.72 12.73
CA VAL A 225 3.93 -21.85 13.52
C VAL A 225 2.94 -22.99 13.65
N ALA A 226 1.64 -22.69 13.59
CA ALA A 226 0.57 -23.66 13.72
C ALA A 226 -0.72 -23.12 13.10
N THR A 227 -1.70 -23.98 12.96
CA THR A 227 -3.06 -23.62 12.54
C THR A 227 -4.09 -24.19 13.51
N GLY A 228 -5.25 -23.57 13.57
CA GLY A 228 -6.39 -24.02 14.36
C GLY A 228 -7.68 -23.69 13.64
N LYS A 229 -8.79 -24.22 14.17
CA LYS A 229 -10.14 -23.96 13.65
C LYS A 229 -10.94 -23.21 14.71
N MET A 230 -11.61 -22.15 14.30
CA MET A 230 -12.48 -21.36 15.18
C MET A 230 -13.79 -22.07 15.41
N ASN A 231 -14.22 -22.11 16.68
CA ASN A 231 -15.54 -22.57 17.10
C ASN A 231 -16.48 -21.40 17.36
N LYS A 232 -15.97 -20.30 17.95
CA LYS A 232 -16.78 -19.13 18.31
C LYS A 232 -15.93 -17.86 18.33
N PHE A 233 -16.54 -16.76 17.87
CA PHE A 233 -16.09 -15.39 18.08
C PHE A 233 -17.01 -14.69 19.08
N GLU A 234 -16.44 -13.93 20.02
CA GLU A 234 -17.17 -13.18 21.03
C GLU A 234 -16.52 -11.81 21.25
N ALA A 235 -17.15 -10.74 20.76
CA ALA A 235 -16.70 -9.39 21.00
C ALA A 235 -16.89 -9.00 22.48
N LEU A 236 -15.83 -8.53 23.13
CA LEU A 236 -15.90 -7.98 24.50
C LEU A 236 -16.17 -6.47 24.48
N ASN A 237 -15.53 -5.78 23.58
CA ASN A 237 -15.69 -4.37 23.29
C ASN A 237 -15.20 -4.13 21.85
N LYS A 238 -15.10 -2.88 21.41
CA LYS A 238 -14.68 -2.59 20.04
C LYS A 238 -13.24 -3.02 19.71
N ALA A 239 -12.35 -3.10 20.70
CA ALA A 239 -10.94 -3.42 20.51
C ALA A 239 -10.58 -4.87 20.86
N GLU A 240 -11.30 -5.51 21.77
CA GLU A 240 -10.97 -6.82 22.33
C GLU A 240 -12.07 -7.84 22.10
N PHE A 241 -11.66 -9.08 21.88
CA PHE A 241 -12.55 -10.20 21.63
C PHE A 241 -11.96 -11.52 22.13
N ILE A 242 -12.81 -12.54 22.26
CA ILE A 242 -12.41 -13.90 22.58
C ILE A 242 -12.65 -14.78 21.36
N ILE A 243 -11.68 -15.65 21.07
CA ILE A 243 -11.85 -16.77 20.16
C ILE A 243 -11.87 -18.05 20.98
N GLU A 244 -12.87 -18.87 20.74
CA GLU A 244 -12.91 -20.26 21.14
C GLU A 244 -12.47 -21.15 19.95
N LEU A 245 -11.54 -22.04 20.21
CA LEU A 245 -11.01 -22.97 19.23
C LEU A 245 -11.75 -24.31 19.30
N SER A 246 -11.87 -25.01 18.17
CA SER A 246 -12.47 -26.35 18.10
C SER A 246 -11.60 -27.45 18.72
N ALA A 247 -10.31 -27.15 18.97
CA ALA A 247 -9.35 -28.05 19.60
C ALA A 247 -8.40 -27.21 20.50
N PRO A 248 -7.64 -27.86 21.40
CA PRO A 248 -6.69 -27.15 22.25
C PRO A 248 -5.69 -26.31 21.43
N LEU A 249 -5.31 -25.17 22.00
CA LEU A 249 -4.28 -24.28 21.46
C LEU A 249 -3.01 -25.08 21.16
N PRO A 250 -2.42 -24.94 19.97
CA PRO A 250 -1.21 -25.66 19.61
C PRO A 250 -0.05 -25.41 20.59
N ALA A 251 0.74 -26.43 20.86
CA ALA A 251 1.88 -26.33 21.78
C ALA A 251 2.87 -25.25 21.33
N GLY A 252 3.31 -24.40 22.24
CA GLY A 252 4.24 -23.31 21.99
C GLY A 252 3.58 -22.02 21.51
N VAL A 253 2.28 -21.99 21.28
CA VAL A 253 1.54 -20.73 21.03
C VAL A 253 1.15 -20.13 22.39
N GLU A 254 1.46 -18.87 22.60
CA GLU A 254 1.27 -18.17 23.86
C GLU A 254 0.82 -16.70 23.64
N ALA A 255 0.61 -15.96 24.70
CA ALA A 255 0.36 -14.53 24.63
C ALA A 255 1.54 -13.81 23.95
N GLY A 256 1.22 -12.81 23.10
CA GLY A 256 2.20 -12.13 22.25
C GLY A 256 2.23 -12.66 20.81
N TYR A 257 1.80 -13.88 20.55
CA TYR A 257 1.58 -14.37 19.19
C TYR A 257 0.46 -13.60 18.51
N VAL A 258 0.48 -13.65 17.20
CA VAL A 258 -0.53 -12.99 16.35
C VAL A 258 -1.35 -14.05 15.64
N ILE A 259 -2.61 -13.76 15.41
CA ILE A 259 -3.51 -14.60 14.63
C ILE A 259 -3.88 -13.94 13.32
N GLU A 260 -4.04 -14.74 12.27
CA GLU A 260 -4.61 -14.34 10.97
C GLU A 260 -5.72 -15.29 10.54
N ASN A 261 -6.69 -14.79 9.78
CA ASN A 261 -7.76 -15.60 9.21
C ASN A 261 -7.32 -16.18 7.87
N LEU A 262 -7.15 -17.51 7.80
CA LEU A 262 -6.71 -18.23 6.61
C LEU A 262 -7.84 -18.60 5.65
N THR A 263 -9.09 -18.35 6.00
CA THR A 263 -10.26 -18.62 5.16
C THR A 263 -10.62 -17.40 4.31
N CYS A 264 -10.44 -16.19 4.88
CA CYS A 264 -10.69 -14.93 4.21
C CYS A 264 -9.46 -14.48 3.39
N THR A 265 -9.15 -15.21 2.33
CA THR A 265 -7.94 -15.06 1.51
C THR A 265 -8.31 -15.15 0.02
N PRO A 266 -8.68 -14.02 -0.62
CA PRO A 266 -9.18 -14.03 -1.98
C PRO A 266 -8.09 -14.31 -3.01
N ASP A 267 -8.48 -14.90 -4.14
CA ASP A 267 -7.77 -14.74 -5.40
C ASP A 267 -8.02 -13.34 -5.97
N ALA A 268 -7.10 -12.80 -6.78
CA ALA A 268 -7.26 -11.50 -7.39
C ALA A 268 -6.81 -11.48 -8.86
N GLU A 269 -7.65 -10.91 -9.72
CA GLU A 269 -7.33 -10.63 -11.12
C GLU A 269 -7.50 -9.13 -11.38
N ILE A 270 -6.41 -8.46 -11.74
CA ILE A 270 -6.36 -7.02 -11.99
C ILE A 270 -5.83 -6.80 -13.39
N ARG A 271 -6.73 -6.39 -14.31
CA ARG A 271 -6.44 -6.36 -15.75
C ARG A 271 -6.91 -5.08 -16.43
N ASN A 272 -6.14 -4.62 -17.41
CA ASN A 272 -6.50 -3.48 -18.27
C ASN A 272 -6.85 -2.22 -17.47
N CYS A 273 -6.19 -2.01 -16.34
CA CYS A 273 -6.44 -0.90 -15.43
C CYS A 273 -5.38 0.21 -15.57
N HIS A 274 -5.76 1.43 -15.21
CA HIS A 274 -4.85 2.57 -15.18
C HIS A 274 -4.70 3.12 -13.76
N PHE A 275 -3.53 2.91 -13.20
CA PHE A 275 -3.10 3.42 -11.89
C PHE A 275 -2.40 4.76 -12.09
N GLY A 276 -3.17 5.84 -12.16
CA GLY A 276 -2.66 7.19 -12.31
C GLY A 276 -1.98 7.70 -11.04
N SER A 277 -1.52 8.93 -11.10
CA SER A 277 -0.76 9.53 -9.99
C SER A 277 -1.63 9.71 -8.74
N CYS A 278 -1.28 9.00 -7.67
CA CYS A 278 -1.86 9.09 -6.34
C CYS A 278 -0.75 9.37 -5.32
N ARG A 279 -1.10 9.70 -4.08
CA ARG A 279 -0.09 10.07 -3.06
C ARG A 279 0.84 8.92 -2.69
N ALA A 280 0.34 7.71 -2.59
CA ALA A 280 1.09 6.58 -2.04
C ALA A 280 1.53 5.57 -3.12
N ARG A 281 1.10 4.35 -3.03
CA ARG A 281 1.43 3.27 -3.98
C ARG A 281 0.38 3.18 -5.09
N GLY A 282 0.56 2.27 -6.03
CA GLY A 282 -0.44 1.92 -7.01
C GLY A 282 -1.34 0.80 -6.51
N LEU A 283 -0.75 -0.36 -6.25
CA LEU A 283 -1.43 -1.55 -5.78
C LEU A 283 -0.69 -2.12 -4.56
N LEU A 284 -1.40 -2.27 -3.46
CA LEU A 284 -0.95 -3.04 -2.30
C LEU A 284 -1.69 -4.37 -2.29
N VAL A 285 -0.95 -5.49 -2.17
CA VAL A 285 -1.54 -6.82 -2.16
C VAL A 285 -0.88 -7.73 -1.14
N SER A 286 -1.70 -8.30 -0.26
CA SER A 286 -1.31 -9.22 0.81
C SER A 286 -2.38 -10.31 0.93
N THR A 287 -2.33 -11.32 0.05
CA THR A 287 -3.23 -12.48 0.09
C THR A 287 -2.51 -13.74 -0.37
N PRO A 288 -2.71 -14.87 0.32
CA PRO A 288 -2.16 -16.16 -0.12
C PRO A 288 -2.90 -16.80 -1.31
N GLY A 289 -3.96 -16.17 -1.81
CA GLY A 289 -4.65 -16.58 -3.03
C GLY A 289 -3.78 -16.39 -4.28
N LYS A 290 -4.28 -16.83 -5.41
CA LYS A 290 -3.64 -16.62 -6.71
C LYS A 290 -3.87 -15.18 -7.17
N VAL A 291 -2.80 -14.44 -7.45
CA VAL A 291 -2.86 -13.05 -7.89
C VAL A 291 -2.33 -12.91 -9.31
N VAL A 292 -3.10 -12.29 -10.19
CA VAL A 292 -2.70 -11.97 -11.57
C VAL A 292 -2.86 -10.46 -11.80
N ILE A 293 -1.75 -9.80 -12.12
CA ILE A 293 -1.68 -8.37 -12.42
C ILE A 293 -1.13 -8.24 -13.84
N GLU A 294 -2.00 -7.96 -14.80
CA GLU A 294 -1.58 -7.95 -16.20
C GLU A 294 -2.25 -6.88 -17.08
N ASN A 295 -1.52 -6.42 -18.08
CA ASN A 295 -1.97 -5.43 -19.05
C ASN A 295 -2.39 -4.09 -18.40
N ASN A 296 -1.74 -3.68 -17.31
CA ASN A 296 -2.04 -2.44 -16.61
C ASN A 296 -1.01 -1.36 -16.93
N ILE A 297 -1.41 -0.11 -16.75
CA ILE A 297 -0.53 1.07 -16.81
C ILE A 297 -0.38 1.61 -15.39
N PHE A 298 0.86 1.83 -14.95
CA PHE A 298 1.18 2.39 -13.64
C PHE A 298 1.91 3.72 -13.79
N GLU A 299 1.37 4.76 -13.17
CA GLU A 299 1.93 6.11 -13.06
C GLU A 299 1.95 6.57 -11.59
N SER A 300 2.18 5.64 -10.68
CA SER A 300 2.13 5.86 -9.24
C SER A 300 3.29 6.71 -8.74
N SER A 301 3.06 7.59 -7.79
CA SER A 301 4.11 8.44 -7.20
C SER A 301 5.01 7.72 -6.21
N GLY A 302 4.57 6.61 -5.65
CA GLY A 302 5.36 5.66 -4.86
C GLY A 302 5.64 4.37 -5.62
N SER A 303 5.84 3.27 -4.93
CA SER A 303 5.91 1.96 -5.57
C SER A 303 4.65 1.69 -6.39
N ALA A 304 4.81 1.25 -7.62
CA ALA A 304 3.67 0.86 -8.45
C ALA A 304 2.95 -0.34 -7.84
N ILE A 305 3.73 -1.30 -7.32
CA ILE A 305 3.18 -2.47 -6.63
C ILE A 305 3.96 -2.66 -5.32
N LEU A 306 3.22 -2.76 -4.21
CA LEU A 306 3.74 -3.17 -2.92
C LEU A 306 3.11 -4.53 -2.55
N ILE A 307 3.95 -5.53 -2.37
CA ILE A 307 3.58 -6.81 -1.74
C ILE A 307 4.07 -6.75 -0.32
N ALA A 308 3.14 -6.68 0.62
CA ALA A 308 3.43 -6.49 2.04
C ALA A 308 2.97 -7.70 2.89
N GLY A 309 2.72 -7.46 4.11
CA GLY A 309 2.26 -8.36 5.16
C GLY A 309 2.85 -7.88 6.48
N ASP A 310 1.99 -7.71 7.47
CA ASP A 310 2.38 -7.02 8.69
C ASP A 310 1.65 -7.57 9.93
N ALA A 311 2.41 -7.84 10.97
CA ALA A 311 1.91 -8.17 12.30
C ALA A 311 2.56 -7.30 13.38
N ASN A 312 3.13 -6.15 13.00
CA ASN A 312 3.93 -5.29 13.87
C ASN A 312 3.53 -3.81 13.85
N ALA A 313 3.00 -3.30 12.74
CA ALA A 313 2.62 -1.90 12.58
C ALA A 313 1.16 -1.73 12.17
N TRP A 314 0.79 -2.07 10.93
CA TRP A 314 -0.60 -1.93 10.43
C TRP A 314 -1.47 -3.15 10.70
N TYR A 315 -0.86 -4.31 10.97
CA TYR A 315 -1.55 -5.58 11.20
C TYR A 315 -2.40 -6.04 10.00
N GLU A 316 -1.93 -5.77 8.81
CA GLU A 316 -2.49 -6.22 7.54
C GLU A 316 -1.90 -7.58 7.17
N SER A 317 -2.70 -8.64 7.21
CA SER A 317 -2.24 -10.02 7.03
C SER A 317 -2.32 -10.48 5.58
N GLY A 318 -1.50 -11.47 5.26
CA GLY A 318 -1.56 -12.26 4.04
C GLY A 318 -0.21 -12.46 3.35
N ALA A 319 0.47 -13.57 3.65
CA ALA A 319 1.66 -13.97 2.90
C ALA A 319 1.28 -14.41 1.48
N VAL A 320 1.81 -13.77 0.44
CA VAL A 320 1.51 -14.20 -0.95
C VAL A 320 2.17 -15.54 -1.28
N LYS A 321 1.50 -16.35 -2.11
CA LYS A 321 1.95 -17.69 -2.48
C LYS A 321 2.03 -17.95 -3.99
N ASP A 322 1.34 -17.18 -4.79
CA ASP A 322 1.38 -17.28 -6.26
C ASP A 322 0.98 -15.94 -6.87
N VAL A 323 1.97 -15.17 -7.31
CA VAL A 323 1.77 -13.85 -7.92
C VAL A 323 2.38 -13.82 -9.32
N LEU A 324 1.59 -13.42 -10.30
CA LEU A 324 2.04 -13.16 -11.66
C LEU A 324 1.83 -11.68 -12.01
N ILE A 325 2.93 -10.98 -12.29
CA ILE A 325 2.96 -9.60 -12.76
C ILE A 325 3.50 -9.63 -14.19
N ARG A 326 2.63 -9.42 -15.19
CA ARG A 326 3.06 -9.52 -16.59
C ARG A 326 2.40 -8.52 -17.53
N ASN A 327 3.09 -8.18 -18.61
CA ASN A 327 2.58 -7.29 -19.66
C ASN A 327 2.10 -5.93 -19.12
N ASN A 328 2.67 -5.44 -18.02
CA ASN A 328 2.35 -4.13 -17.48
C ASN A 328 3.35 -3.08 -18.00
N ASP A 329 2.89 -1.84 -18.07
CA ASP A 329 3.66 -0.68 -18.45
C ASP A 329 3.84 0.24 -17.23
N PHE A 330 5.05 0.26 -16.66
CA PHE A 330 5.42 1.08 -15.51
C PHE A 330 6.05 2.38 -16.01
N ARG A 331 5.29 3.46 -15.94
CA ARG A 331 5.68 4.79 -16.41
C ARG A 331 6.11 5.68 -15.25
N TYR A 332 6.62 6.85 -15.56
CA TYR A 332 6.86 7.86 -14.53
C TYR A 332 5.51 8.34 -13.92
N PRO A 333 5.48 8.85 -12.72
CA PRO A 333 6.57 9.05 -11.76
C PRO A 333 6.84 7.86 -10.85
N CYS A 334 6.59 6.64 -11.29
CA CYS A 334 6.90 5.44 -10.50
C CYS A 334 8.33 5.49 -9.94
N ASN A 335 8.49 4.97 -8.72
CA ASN A 335 9.72 4.86 -7.93
C ASN A 335 10.08 6.07 -7.05
N SER A 336 9.09 6.77 -6.53
CA SER A 336 9.35 7.76 -5.50
C SER A 336 9.44 7.10 -4.12
N SER A 337 10.65 6.97 -3.56
CA SER A 337 10.84 6.44 -2.20
C SER A 337 10.40 7.40 -1.09
N ILE A 338 9.98 8.60 -1.42
CA ILE A 338 9.62 9.62 -0.44
C ILE A 338 8.23 9.40 0.14
N TYR A 339 7.38 8.73 -0.63
CA TYR A 339 6.05 8.40 -0.18
C TYR A 339 6.01 6.98 0.43
N GLN A 340 5.78 6.90 1.73
CA GLN A 340 5.38 5.72 2.50
C GLN A 340 6.17 4.43 2.23
N PHE A 341 7.43 4.42 2.66
CA PHE A 341 8.28 3.21 2.68
C PHE A 341 8.50 2.56 1.31
N CYS A 342 8.39 3.31 0.24
CA CYS A 342 8.60 2.80 -1.10
C CYS A 342 10.08 2.66 -1.40
N GLU A 343 10.53 1.43 -1.68
CA GLU A 343 11.91 1.08 -1.89
C GLU A 343 12.32 0.95 -3.37
N ALA A 344 11.37 0.67 -4.25
CA ALA A 344 11.57 0.46 -5.69
C ALA A 344 10.25 0.62 -6.46
N VAL A 345 10.27 0.48 -7.78
CA VAL A 345 9.06 0.44 -8.62
C VAL A 345 8.14 -0.70 -8.18
N ILE A 346 8.71 -1.89 -7.97
CA ILE A 346 8.03 -3.01 -7.32
C ILE A 346 8.75 -3.29 -6.00
N SER A 347 8.03 -3.18 -4.90
CA SER A 347 8.52 -3.49 -3.57
C SER A 347 7.82 -4.73 -3.01
N ILE A 348 8.61 -5.72 -2.60
CA ILE A 348 8.15 -6.88 -1.85
C ILE A 348 8.76 -6.72 -0.46
N ASP A 349 8.01 -6.09 0.44
CA ASP A 349 8.56 -5.59 1.70
C ASP A 349 7.63 -5.87 2.90
N PRO A 350 7.58 -7.14 3.35
CA PRO A 350 6.85 -7.49 4.55
C PRO A 350 7.54 -6.89 5.79
N GLU A 351 6.76 -6.43 6.75
CA GLU A 351 7.23 -5.87 8.03
C GLU A 351 7.73 -6.99 8.98
N ILE A 352 8.87 -7.56 8.63
CA ILE A 352 9.50 -8.63 9.41
C ILE A 352 10.68 -8.05 10.21
N PRO A 353 10.60 -7.98 11.55
CA PRO A 353 11.72 -7.49 12.38
C PRO A 353 12.99 -8.32 12.21
N THR A 354 12.87 -9.64 12.08
CA THR A 354 14.00 -10.56 11.94
C THR A 354 13.80 -11.50 10.75
N PRO A 355 14.06 -11.04 9.51
CA PRO A 355 13.89 -11.90 8.35
C PRO A 355 14.94 -13.01 8.29
N GLU A 356 14.50 -14.24 8.09
CA GLU A 356 15.35 -15.43 8.00
C GLU A 356 15.18 -16.11 6.64
N GLN A 357 16.27 -16.30 5.89
CA GLN A 357 16.24 -17.01 4.60
C GLN A 357 15.68 -18.44 4.72
N LYS A 358 15.83 -19.06 5.88
CA LYS A 358 15.32 -20.42 6.11
C LYS A 358 13.80 -20.51 6.06
N TYR A 359 13.11 -19.44 6.46
CA TYR A 359 11.65 -19.37 6.55
C TYR A 359 11.11 -18.16 5.79
N PRO A 360 11.14 -18.16 4.44
CA PRO A 360 10.63 -17.05 3.66
C PRO A 360 9.13 -16.86 3.90
N TYR A 361 8.73 -15.62 4.00
CA TYR A 361 7.33 -15.26 4.20
C TYR A 361 6.52 -15.38 2.91
N HIS A 362 7.02 -14.78 1.83
CA HIS A 362 6.39 -14.83 0.52
C HIS A 362 6.93 -15.96 -0.37
N ARG A 363 6.13 -16.38 -1.37
CA ARG A 363 6.54 -17.43 -2.31
C ARG A 363 6.04 -17.17 -3.71
N ASN A 364 6.78 -17.73 -4.69
CA ASN A 364 6.40 -17.87 -6.10
C ASN A 364 5.89 -16.55 -6.71
N ILE A 365 6.77 -15.57 -6.83
CA ILE A 365 6.48 -14.26 -7.43
C ILE A 365 7.20 -14.19 -8.77
N ARG A 366 6.43 -13.93 -9.85
CA ARG A 366 6.91 -13.86 -11.23
C ARG A 366 6.63 -12.49 -11.80
N ILE A 367 7.68 -11.77 -12.17
CA ILE A 367 7.65 -10.43 -12.78
C ILE A 367 8.23 -10.60 -14.19
N VAL A 368 7.36 -10.74 -15.18
CA VAL A 368 7.76 -11.18 -16.52
C VAL A 368 7.08 -10.37 -17.63
N ASP A 369 7.77 -10.16 -18.74
CA ASP A 369 7.21 -9.48 -19.93
C ASP A 369 6.66 -8.07 -19.65
N ASN A 370 7.22 -7.32 -18.68
CA ASN A 370 6.80 -5.96 -18.38
C ASN A 370 7.74 -4.92 -19.03
N THR A 371 7.22 -3.72 -19.23
CA THR A 371 7.99 -2.55 -19.64
C THR A 371 8.13 -1.58 -18.47
N PHE A 372 9.37 -1.13 -18.21
CA PHE A 372 9.71 -0.18 -17.15
C PHE A 372 10.36 1.06 -17.74
N HIS A 373 9.75 2.22 -17.60
CA HIS A 373 10.34 3.52 -17.92
C HIS A 373 10.98 4.10 -16.66
N LEU A 374 12.32 4.11 -16.62
CA LEU A 374 13.10 4.33 -15.40
C LEU A 374 13.87 5.64 -15.45
N PHE A 375 13.52 6.62 -14.65
CA PHE A 375 14.33 7.82 -14.46
C PHE A 375 15.33 7.69 -13.30
N ASP A 376 15.12 6.78 -12.36
CA ASP A 376 15.98 6.55 -11.18
C ASP A 376 16.55 5.11 -11.17
N TYR A 377 17.22 4.74 -10.08
CA TYR A 377 17.97 3.48 -9.96
C TYR A 377 17.09 2.26 -9.60
N PRO A 378 16.26 2.28 -8.53
CA PRO A 378 15.66 1.07 -8.02
C PRO A 378 14.49 0.58 -8.88
N ILE A 379 14.56 -0.69 -9.26
CA ILE A 379 13.56 -1.38 -10.07
C ILE A 379 12.76 -2.35 -9.18
N LEU A 380 13.49 -3.16 -8.40
CA LEU A 380 12.92 -4.21 -7.56
C LEU A 380 13.60 -4.23 -6.19
N PHE A 381 12.80 -4.18 -5.16
CA PHE A 381 13.19 -4.53 -3.79
C PHE A 381 12.44 -5.79 -3.38
N ALA A 382 13.13 -6.78 -2.79
CA ALA A 382 12.47 -7.99 -2.32
C ALA A 382 13.10 -8.49 -1.01
N ARG A 383 12.23 -8.69 -0.02
CA ARG A 383 12.56 -9.24 1.29
C ARG A 383 11.78 -10.52 1.54
N SER A 384 12.47 -11.56 2.03
CA SER A 384 11.87 -12.81 2.50
C SER A 384 10.98 -13.53 1.47
N VAL A 385 11.55 -13.81 0.29
CA VAL A 385 10.86 -14.48 -0.82
C VAL A 385 11.54 -15.79 -1.19
N ASP A 386 10.76 -16.87 -1.36
CA ASP A 386 11.19 -18.11 -2.00
C ASP A 386 10.59 -18.26 -3.40
N GLY A 387 11.43 -18.34 -4.43
CA GLY A 387 10.98 -18.41 -5.80
C GLY A 387 10.58 -17.06 -6.37
N LEU A 388 11.57 -16.22 -6.66
CA LEU A 388 11.40 -14.92 -7.31
C LEU A 388 11.96 -14.97 -8.73
N THR A 389 11.13 -14.67 -9.72
CA THR A 389 11.55 -14.55 -11.12
C THR A 389 11.39 -13.13 -11.61
N PHE A 390 12.45 -12.55 -12.18
CA PHE A 390 12.46 -11.27 -12.87
C PHE A 390 13.04 -11.51 -14.27
N SER A 391 12.19 -11.72 -15.28
CA SER A 391 12.64 -12.13 -16.61
C SER A 391 11.83 -11.53 -17.74
N ASP A 392 12.47 -11.47 -18.91
CA ASP A 392 11.86 -11.03 -20.16
C ASP A 392 11.28 -9.61 -20.13
N ASN A 393 11.69 -8.79 -19.16
CA ASN A 393 11.25 -7.41 -19.03
C ASN A 393 12.09 -6.48 -19.93
N THR A 394 11.49 -5.38 -20.37
CA THR A 394 12.17 -4.31 -21.08
C THR A 394 12.36 -3.11 -20.13
N LEU A 395 13.60 -2.70 -19.94
CA LEU A 395 14.01 -1.59 -19.08
C LEU A 395 14.43 -0.41 -19.95
N ILE A 396 13.68 0.67 -19.95
CA ILE A 396 13.88 1.84 -20.82
C ILE A 396 14.35 3.01 -19.97
N ARG A 397 15.41 3.69 -20.40
CA ARG A 397 15.86 4.92 -19.73
C ARG A 397 14.88 6.06 -20.01
N ASP A 398 14.34 6.66 -18.95
CA ASP A 398 13.59 7.89 -18.98
C ASP A 398 14.41 9.02 -18.34
N THR A 399 14.38 10.20 -18.91
CA THR A 399 15.15 11.38 -18.46
C THR A 399 14.29 12.54 -17.98
N ILE A 400 12.98 12.32 -17.83
CA ILE A 400 12.02 13.38 -17.47
C ILE A 400 12.31 13.99 -16.08
N TYR A 401 12.85 13.19 -15.17
CA TYR A 401 13.27 13.63 -13.84
C TYR A 401 14.73 13.27 -13.56
N GLN A 402 15.38 14.06 -12.71
CA GLN A 402 16.71 13.73 -12.20
C GLN A 402 16.63 12.64 -11.13
N PRO A 403 17.57 11.69 -11.12
CA PRO A 403 17.63 10.63 -10.10
C PRO A 403 17.83 11.22 -8.70
N TYR A 404 17.02 10.83 -7.72
CA TYR A 404 17.10 11.33 -6.35
C TYR A 404 17.03 10.24 -5.27
N HIS A 405 16.71 9.00 -5.65
CA HIS A 405 16.59 7.90 -4.71
C HIS A 405 17.90 7.63 -3.98
N TYR A 406 17.85 7.34 -2.68
CA TYR A 406 19.03 7.04 -1.87
C TYR A 406 19.69 5.69 -2.26
N ARG A 407 18.88 4.69 -2.68
CA ARG A 407 19.40 3.45 -3.26
C ARG A 407 19.94 3.69 -4.66
N LYS A 408 21.11 3.10 -4.94
CA LYS A 408 21.76 3.19 -6.26
C LYS A 408 21.85 1.83 -6.96
N GLU A 409 21.24 0.82 -6.36
CA GLU A 409 21.10 -0.52 -6.92
C GLU A 409 19.78 -0.64 -7.67
N GLY A 410 19.77 -1.40 -8.78
CA GLY A 410 18.55 -1.69 -9.54
C GLY A 410 17.68 -2.75 -8.86
N ILE A 411 18.34 -3.77 -8.30
CA ILE A 411 17.68 -4.86 -7.59
C ILE A 411 18.33 -5.01 -6.21
N THR A 412 17.51 -5.00 -5.17
CA THR A 412 17.95 -5.28 -3.80
C THR A 412 17.19 -6.47 -3.25
N LEU A 413 17.91 -7.47 -2.73
CA LEU A 413 17.36 -8.73 -2.21
C LEU A 413 17.78 -8.92 -0.76
N GLU A 414 16.85 -9.25 0.15
CA GLU A 414 17.14 -9.56 1.55
C GLU A 414 16.46 -10.87 1.94
N ALA A 415 17.23 -11.81 2.51
CA ALA A 415 16.73 -13.10 2.98
C ALA A 415 15.88 -13.88 1.94
N CYS A 416 16.19 -13.72 0.66
CA CYS A 416 15.51 -14.43 -0.43
C CYS A 416 16.23 -15.72 -0.80
N LYS A 417 15.54 -16.63 -1.48
CA LYS A 417 16.12 -17.83 -2.12
C LYS A 417 15.44 -18.15 -3.44
N SER A 418 16.06 -19.00 -4.25
CA SER A 418 15.53 -19.42 -5.56
C SER A 418 15.23 -18.22 -6.48
N VAL A 419 16.15 -17.24 -6.56
CA VAL A 419 15.97 -16.03 -7.37
C VAL A 419 16.52 -16.23 -8.77
N VAL A 420 15.72 -15.94 -9.79
CA VAL A 420 16.09 -15.99 -11.20
C VAL A 420 15.93 -14.60 -11.84
N ILE A 421 17.03 -14.08 -12.41
CA ILE A 421 17.05 -12.85 -13.21
C ILE A 421 17.54 -13.23 -14.59
N SER A 422 16.69 -13.16 -15.63
CA SER A 422 17.06 -13.65 -16.94
C SER A 422 16.41 -12.91 -18.09
N ASN A 423 17.12 -12.85 -19.20
CA ASN A 423 16.58 -12.45 -20.50
C ASN A 423 15.92 -11.05 -20.55
N ASN A 424 16.22 -10.16 -19.61
CA ASN A 424 15.71 -8.78 -19.66
C ASN A 424 16.47 -7.99 -20.73
N LYS A 425 15.85 -6.95 -21.27
CA LYS A 425 16.42 -6.04 -22.27
C LYS A 425 16.63 -4.66 -21.66
N ILE A 426 17.66 -3.94 -22.13
CA ILE A 426 17.88 -2.54 -21.76
C ILE A 426 17.84 -1.68 -23.02
N GLU A 427 17.10 -0.58 -22.93
CA GLU A 427 17.07 0.48 -23.92
C GLU A 427 17.56 1.79 -23.27
N GLY A 428 18.60 2.35 -23.87
CA GLY A 428 19.28 3.55 -23.36
C GLY A 428 20.18 3.27 -22.14
N ASP A 429 20.57 4.33 -21.44
CA ASP A 429 21.48 4.26 -20.29
C ASP A 429 20.76 4.13 -18.97
N VAL A 430 20.09 3.00 -18.75
CA VAL A 430 19.43 2.66 -17.48
C VAL A 430 20.44 2.66 -16.35
N LEU A 431 20.11 3.30 -15.22
CA LEU A 431 21.02 3.54 -14.11
C LEU A 431 21.17 2.31 -13.19
N GLY A 432 20.07 1.64 -12.89
CA GLY A 432 20.03 0.52 -11.94
C GLY A 432 20.54 -0.80 -12.53
N ARG A 433 21.87 -1.01 -12.58
CA ARG A 433 22.51 -2.20 -13.18
C ARG A 433 23.13 -3.16 -12.19
N THR A 434 22.87 -2.97 -10.90
CA THR A 434 23.47 -3.80 -9.86
C THR A 434 22.42 -4.56 -9.08
N VAL A 435 22.80 -5.77 -8.63
CA VAL A 435 22.02 -6.63 -7.74
C VAL A 435 22.73 -6.71 -6.41
N LYS A 436 22.23 -6.02 -5.40
CA LYS A 436 22.68 -6.08 -4.02
C LYS A 436 21.90 -7.18 -3.29
N PHE A 437 22.55 -7.89 -2.39
CA PHE A 437 21.89 -8.92 -1.60
C PHE A 437 22.48 -8.99 -0.18
N ASP A 438 21.60 -9.27 0.78
CA ASP A 438 21.93 -9.42 2.18
C ASP A 438 21.18 -10.61 2.79
N ARG A 439 21.75 -11.21 3.87
CA ARG A 439 21.16 -12.34 4.62
C ARG A 439 20.77 -13.53 3.74
N MET A 440 21.46 -13.73 2.62
CA MET A 440 21.25 -14.83 1.69
C MET A 440 22.55 -15.23 0.99
N LYS A 441 22.56 -16.43 0.38
CA LYS A 441 23.74 -16.91 -0.35
C LYS A 441 23.73 -16.39 -1.80
N SER A 442 24.91 -16.04 -2.32
CA SER A 442 25.05 -15.66 -3.73
C SER A 442 24.62 -16.78 -4.71
N SER A 443 24.70 -18.06 -4.28
CA SER A 443 24.24 -19.22 -5.05
C SER A 443 22.74 -19.26 -5.25
N ASP A 444 21.96 -18.60 -4.40
CA ASP A 444 20.50 -18.54 -4.50
C ASP A 444 20.04 -17.54 -5.56
N ILE A 445 20.97 -16.81 -6.18
CA ILE A 445 20.67 -15.86 -7.26
C ILE A 445 21.28 -16.37 -8.57
N LYS A 446 20.44 -16.75 -9.53
CA LYS A 446 20.84 -17.12 -10.89
C LYS A 446 20.62 -15.95 -11.83
N ILE A 447 21.69 -15.38 -12.38
CA ILE A 447 21.63 -14.38 -13.45
C ILE A 447 22.06 -15.03 -14.75
N SER A 448 21.21 -15.01 -15.78
CA SER A 448 21.52 -15.56 -17.10
C SER A 448 20.97 -14.69 -18.22
N LYS A 449 21.71 -14.59 -19.33
CA LYS A 449 21.35 -13.73 -20.47
C LYS A 449 21.04 -12.27 -20.07
N ASN A 450 21.74 -11.78 -19.04
CA ASN A 450 21.64 -10.40 -18.56
C ASN A 450 23.04 -9.84 -18.26
N PRO A 451 23.85 -9.53 -19.30
CA PRO A 451 25.24 -9.12 -19.12
C PRO A 451 25.41 -7.79 -18.40
N PHE A 452 24.35 -7.01 -18.28
CA PHE A 452 24.36 -5.69 -17.65
C PHE A 452 24.06 -5.73 -16.14
N PHE A 453 23.45 -6.80 -15.60
CA PHE A 453 23.28 -6.94 -14.17
C PHE A 453 24.52 -7.55 -13.52
N ARG A 454 25.04 -6.88 -12.49
CA ARG A 454 26.22 -7.32 -11.73
C ARG A 454 25.86 -7.51 -10.26
N LYS A 455 26.24 -8.66 -9.67
CA LYS A 455 26.08 -8.89 -8.24
C LYS A 455 27.05 -8.02 -7.45
N LEU A 456 26.53 -7.34 -6.43
CA LEU A 456 27.29 -6.65 -5.40
C LEU A 456 27.06 -7.39 -4.07
N LYS A 457 28.14 -7.60 -3.32
CA LYS A 457 28.06 -8.11 -1.93
C LYS A 457 27.78 -6.98 -0.98
#